data_e4a1b715a1dd828dea70f43a77f4348d
#
_entry.id   e4a1b715a1dd828dea70f43a77f4348d
#
_cell.length_a   1.000
_cell.length_b   1.000
_cell.length_c   1.000
_cell.angle_alpha   90.00
_cell.angle_beta   90.00
_cell.angle_gamma   90.00
#
_symmetry.space_group_name_H-M   'P 1'
#
loop_
_entity.id
_entity.type
_entity.pdbx_description
1 polymer ?
#
loop_
_entity_poly.entity_id
_entity_poly.type
_entity_poly.pdbx_seq_one_letter_code
_entity_poly.pdbx_strand_id
1 'polypeptide(L)'
;MKKAMRSILVIIACCFVLNSAAQKTIDTIATKVDGFDIPIRIKLPKNTTGKNPVYFFVHGGGWNGGTATSVPPARLSTDANYLANQLGVIYVGLAYRCKGNNATFADAIQDLEASVQWFFENADTYNADLTRIGFGGSSAGSTLAAMMAQKYKNCKLFVGAEGMYNLVEHSEERSTFPSQKARELYGLATEKESKKASAFYNL
;
A
#
# COMPACT_ATOMS: atom_id res chain seq x y z
N MET A 1 -59.65 -15.99 -51.99
CA MET A 1 -59.42 -16.13 -50.56
C MET A 1 -57.91 -16.11 -50.29
N LYS A 2 -57.37 -14.96 -49.84
CA LYS A 2 -55.95 -14.78 -49.60
C LYS A 2 -55.65 -15.08 -48.09
N LYS A 3 -54.93 -16.13 -47.80
CA LYS A 3 -54.47 -16.41 -46.43
C LYS A 3 -53.28 -15.50 -46.08
N ALA A 4 -53.48 -14.62 -45.11
CA ALA A 4 -52.42 -13.83 -44.55
C ALA A 4 -51.63 -14.67 -43.60
N MET A 5 -50.35 -14.89 -43.93
CA MET A 5 -49.35 -15.56 -43.08
C MET A 5 -48.77 -14.53 -42.13
N ARG A 6 -49.12 -14.58 -40.86
CA ARG A 6 -48.54 -13.72 -39.80
C ARG A 6 -47.20 -14.33 -39.37
N SER A 7 -46.12 -13.68 -39.77
CA SER A 7 -44.80 -13.98 -39.26
C SER A 7 -44.64 -13.48 -37.81
N ILE A 8 -44.52 -14.40 -36.88
CA ILE A 8 -44.21 -14.06 -35.49
C ILE A 8 -42.69 -13.88 -35.39
N LEU A 9 -42.26 -12.65 -35.24
CA LEU A 9 -40.84 -12.33 -34.96
C LEU A 9 -40.56 -12.57 -33.47
N VAL A 10 -39.89 -13.66 -33.14
CA VAL A 10 -39.44 -13.94 -31.77
C VAL A 10 -38.13 -13.16 -31.54
N ILE A 11 -38.20 -12.05 -30.82
CA ILE A 11 -37.05 -11.32 -30.38
C ILE A 11 -36.51 -12.03 -29.12
N ILE A 12 -35.45 -12.83 -29.30
CA ILE A 12 -34.68 -13.37 -28.18
C ILE A 12 -33.82 -12.23 -27.64
N ALA A 13 -34.31 -11.58 -26.61
CA ALA A 13 -33.50 -10.65 -25.83
C ALA A 13 -32.48 -11.48 -25.02
N CYS A 14 -31.26 -11.61 -25.53
CA CYS A 14 -30.12 -12.09 -24.74
C CYS A 14 -29.86 -11.05 -23.64
N CYS A 15 -30.43 -11.25 -22.47
CA CYS A 15 -30.03 -10.53 -21.27
C CYS A 15 -28.60 -10.99 -20.90
N PHE A 16 -27.60 -10.29 -21.40
CA PHE A 16 -26.27 -10.34 -20.82
C PHE A 16 -26.39 -9.74 -19.41
N VAL A 17 -26.52 -10.61 -18.42
CA VAL A 17 -26.32 -10.22 -17.03
C VAL A 17 -24.84 -9.91 -16.90
N LEU A 18 -24.48 -8.63 -17.06
CA LEU A 18 -23.19 -8.14 -16.68
C LEU A 18 -23.11 -8.29 -15.14
N ASN A 19 -22.55 -9.39 -14.69
CA ASN A 19 -22.16 -9.55 -13.30
C ASN A 19 -21.08 -8.51 -12.99
N SER A 20 -21.52 -7.26 -12.74
CA SER A 20 -20.65 -6.25 -12.16
C SER A 20 -20.42 -6.62 -10.68
N ALA A 21 -19.48 -7.51 -10.43
CA ALA A 21 -19.08 -7.77 -9.07
C ALA A 21 -18.64 -6.44 -8.42
N ALA A 22 -19.26 -6.11 -7.29
CA ALA A 22 -18.86 -4.92 -6.53
C ALA A 22 -17.39 -5.06 -6.12
N GLN A 23 -16.65 -3.95 -6.17
CA GLN A 23 -15.28 -3.95 -5.68
C GLN A 23 -15.25 -4.42 -4.22
N LYS A 24 -14.43 -5.43 -3.93
CA LYS A 24 -14.28 -5.95 -2.59
C LYS A 24 -13.18 -5.20 -1.84
N THR A 25 -13.54 -4.56 -0.74
CA THR A 25 -12.60 -3.98 0.23
C THR A 25 -12.67 -4.81 1.50
N ILE A 26 -11.52 -5.17 2.04
CA ILE A 26 -11.38 -6.01 3.25
C ILE A 26 -10.52 -5.22 4.22
N ASP A 27 -11.05 -4.95 5.40
CA ASP A 27 -10.30 -4.43 6.55
C ASP A 27 -10.11 -5.57 7.53
N THR A 28 -8.86 -5.83 7.92
CA THR A 28 -8.53 -6.92 8.83
C THR A 28 -7.30 -6.57 9.67
N ILE A 29 -7.09 -7.35 10.73
CA ILE A 29 -5.87 -7.28 11.53
C ILE A 29 -4.89 -8.29 10.95
N ALA A 30 -3.76 -7.81 10.42
CA ALA A 30 -2.72 -8.68 9.88
C ALA A 30 -1.97 -9.39 11.02
N THR A 31 -1.65 -8.65 12.08
CA THR A 31 -0.87 -9.17 13.18
C THR A 31 -1.14 -8.39 14.47
N LYS A 32 -0.68 -8.94 15.58
CA LYS A 32 -0.63 -8.22 16.87
C LYS A 32 0.82 -8.19 17.34
N VAL A 33 1.34 -6.99 17.60
CA VAL A 33 2.71 -6.78 18.06
C VAL A 33 2.68 -6.01 19.37
N ASP A 34 3.29 -6.55 20.42
CA ASP A 34 3.34 -5.95 21.77
C ASP A 34 1.95 -5.51 22.30
N GLY A 35 0.92 -6.28 21.98
CA GLY A 35 -0.46 -5.98 22.37
C GLY A 35 -1.22 -5.02 21.45
N PHE A 36 -0.58 -4.43 20.45
CA PHE A 36 -1.20 -3.56 19.46
C PHE A 36 -1.68 -4.35 18.25
N ASP A 37 -2.91 -4.15 17.84
CA ASP A 37 -3.45 -4.67 16.58
C ASP A 37 -2.91 -3.83 15.43
N ILE A 38 -2.32 -4.49 14.43
CA ILE A 38 -1.80 -3.85 13.22
C ILE A 38 -2.76 -4.12 12.06
N PRO A 39 -3.64 -3.14 11.73
CA PRO A 39 -4.64 -3.32 10.70
C PRO A 39 -4.05 -3.14 9.30
N ILE A 40 -4.65 -3.83 8.34
CA ILE A 40 -4.44 -3.62 6.91
C ILE A 40 -5.77 -3.45 6.19
N ARG A 41 -5.72 -2.72 5.06
CA ARG A 41 -6.84 -2.62 4.13
C ARG A 41 -6.46 -3.21 2.78
N ILE A 42 -7.22 -4.17 2.29
CA ILE A 42 -7.02 -4.81 1.00
C ILE A 42 -8.15 -4.39 0.06
N LYS A 43 -7.81 -3.84 -1.11
CA LYS A 43 -8.75 -3.61 -2.20
C LYS A 43 -8.44 -4.55 -3.35
N LEU A 44 -9.41 -5.38 -3.69
CA LEU A 44 -9.29 -6.35 -4.76
C LEU A 44 -9.78 -5.79 -6.09
N PRO A 45 -9.15 -6.15 -7.22
CA PRO A 45 -9.67 -5.85 -8.55
C PRO A 45 -11.04 -6.50 -8.77
N LYS A 46 -11.89 -5.86 -9.60
CA LYS A 46 -13.23 -6.38 -9.91
C LYS A 46 -13.19 -7.62 -10.79
N ASN A 47 -12.38 -7.57 -11.84
CA ASN A 47 -12.33 -8.61 -12.87
C ASN A 47 -10.87 -8.95 -13.17
N THR A 48 -10.48 -10.19 -12.95
CA THR A 48 -9.12 -10.66 -13.23
C THR A 48 -9.12 -12.02 -13.88
N THR A 49 -8.27 -12.22 -14.86
CA THR A 49 -8.11 -13.49 -15.59
C THR A 49 -6.91 -14.30 -15.10
N GLY A 50 -6.25 -13.86 -14.04
CA GLY A 50 -5.05 -14.51 -13.50
C GLY A 50 -4.66 -13.91 -12.15
N LYS A 51 -3.48 -14.27 -11.65
CA LYS A 51 -2.93 -13.66 -10.42
C LYS A 51 -2.59 -12.18 -10.65
N ASN A 52 -2.86 -11.36 -9.66
CA ASN A 52 -2.78 -9.90 -9.73
C ASN A 52 -1.52 -9.37 -9.07
N PRO A 53 -0.84 -8.36 -9.64
CA PRO A 53 0.25 -7.68 -8.97
C PRO A 53 -0.25 -7.00 -7.69
N VAL A 54 0.66 -6.79 -6.74
CA VAL A 54 0.34 -6.23 -5.42
C VAL A 54 1.06 -4.91 -5.23
N TYR A 55 0.36 -3.91 -4.74
CA TYR A 55 0.94 -2.64 -4.35
C TYR A 55 0.68 -2.35 -2.88
N PHE A 56 1.74 -2.33 -2.08
CA PHE A 56 1.71 -1.98 -0.67
C PHE A 56 1.91 -0.49 -0.50
N PHE A 57 0.96 0.15 0.18
CA PHE A 57 1.02 1.58 0.45
C PHE A 57 1.16 1.86 1.94
N VAL A 58 2.16 2.65 2.30
CA VAL A 58 2.43 3.09 3.67
C VAL A 58 1.99 4.54 3.85
N HIS A 59 1.10 4.79 4.80
CA HIS A 59 0.54 6.11 5.03
C HIS A 59 1.55 7.09 5.63
N GLY A 60 1.36 8.38 5.36
CA GLY A 60 2.05 9.47 6.04
C GLY A 60 1.44 9.76 7.40
N GLY A 61 1.82 10.90 7.99
CA GLY A 61 1.29 11.36 9.27
C GLY A 61 2.36 11.80 10.26
N GLY A 62 3.57 12.07 9.78
CA GLY A 62 4.68 12.60 10.59
C GLY A 62 5.07 11.70 11.75
N TRP A 63 4.88 10.39 11.65
CA TRP A 63 5.07 9.41 12.73
C TRP A 63 4.22 9.63 13.99
N ASN A 64 3.23 10.52 13.94
CA ASN A 64 2.32 10.76 15.06
C ASN A 64 0.98 10.04 14.91
N GLY A 65 0.60 9.68 13.70
CA GLY A 65 -0.68 9.04 13.41
C GLY A 65 -0.82 8.65 11.94
N GLY A 66 -1.94 8.06 11.63
CA GLY A 66 -2.32 7.56 10.32
C GLY A 66 -2.97 6.18 10.43
N THR A 67 -3.50 5.68 9.34
CA THR A 67 -4.19 4.40 9.34
C THR A 67 -4.02 3.64 8.01
N ALA A 68 -4.23 2.34 8.03
CA ALA A 68 -4.27 1.49 6.83
C ALA A 68 -5.38 1.90 5.83
N THR A 69 -6.36 2.68 6.29
CA THR A 69 -7.44 3.18 5.44
C THR A 69 -7.08 4.45 4.68
N SER A 70 -5.93 5.07 5.01
CA SER A 70 -5.42 6.22 4.29
C SER A 70 -5.16 5.84 2.83
N VAL A 71 -5.58 6.71 1.92
CA VAL A 71 -5.35 6.55 0.49
C VAL A 71 -4.16 7.41 0.04
N PRO A 72 -3.47 7.03 -1.04
CA PRO A 72 -2.44 7.88 -1.61
C PRO A 72 -2.98 9.27 -1.96
N PRO A 73 -2.18 10.34 -1.85
CA PRO A 73 -2.56 11.66 -2.33
C PRO A 73 -2.95 11.61 -3.82
N ALA A 74 -4.05 12.26 -4.20
CA ALA A 74 -4.56 12.27 -5.58
C ALA A 74 -3.50 12.71 -6.61
N ARG A 75 -2.59 13.61 -6.24
CA ARG A 75 -1.49 14.09 -7.09
C ARG A 75 -0.50 13.01 -7.53
N LEU A 76 -0.52 11.84 -6.90
CA LEU A 76 0.34 10.72 -7.28
C LEU A 76 -0.31 9.79 -8.32
N SER A 77 -1.52 10.08 -8.76
CA SER A 77 -2.31 9.23 -9.66
C SER A 77 -2.44 7.77 -9.16
N THR A 78 -2.27 7.56 -7.86
CA THR A 78 -2.25 6.24 -7.22
C THR A 78 -3.44 6.06 -6.30
N ASP A 79 -4.62 6.52 -6.72
CA ASP A 79 -5.85 6.19 -6.02
C ASP A 79 -6.00 4.66 -5.97
N ALA A 80 -6.23 4.13 -4.77
CA ALA A 80 -6.44 2.71 -4.53
C ALA A 80 -7.56 2.13 -5.41
N ASN A 81 -8.59 2.92 -5.73
CA ASN A 81 -9.66 2.53 -6.63
C ASN A 81 -9.19 2.46 -8.08
N TYR A 82 -8.35 3.40 -8.51
CA TYR A 82 -7.78 3.38 -9.86
C TYR A 82 -6.86 2.16 -10.05
N LEU A 83 -5.94 1.92 -9.11
CA LEU A 83 -5.06 0.74 -9.14
C LEU A 83 -5.86 -0.55 -9.23
N ALA A 84 -6.88 -0.72 -8.38
CA ALA A 84 -7.66 -1.94 -8.37
C ALA A 84 -8.58 -2.06 -9.59
N ASN A 85 -9.30 -1.00 -9.98
CA ASN A 85 -10.36 -1.10 -11.00
C ASN A 85 -9.85 -0.95 -12.43
N GLN A 86 -8.80 -0.16 -12.65
CA GLN A 86 -8.29 0.14 -13.99
C GLN A 86 -7.05 -0.67 -14.34
N LEU A 87 -6.19 -0.94 -13.35
CA LEU A 87 -4.92 -1.62 -13.59
C LEU A 87 -4.89 -3.07 -13.10
N GLY A 88 -5.95 -3.55 -12.44
CA GLY A 88 -6.03 -4.92 -11.92
C GLY A 88 -5.01 -5.20 -10.81
N VAL A 89 -4.59 -4.18 -10.06
CA VAL A 89 -3.61 -4.28 -8.98
C VAL A 89 -4.32 -4.49 -7.66
N ILE A 90 -3.90 -5.43 -6.85
CA ILE A 90 -4.32 -5.52 -5.44
C ILE A 90 -3.63 -4.39 -4.69
N TYR A 91 -4.44 -3.47 -4.13
CA TYR A 91 -3.92 -2.43 -3.26
C TYR A 91 -4.00 -2.89 -1.80
N VAL A 92 -2.88 -2.76 -1.08
CA VAL A 92 -2.78 -3.12 0.34
C VAL A 92 -2.29 -1.89 1.12
N GLY A 93 -3.21 -1.23 1.84
CA GLY A 93 -2.87 -0.15 2.77
C GLY A 93 -2.35 -0.74 4.07
N LEU A 94 -1.15 -0.32 4.46
CA LEU A 94 -0.45 -0.79 5.66
C LEU A 94 -0.53 0.25 6.77
N ALA A 95 -0.77 -0.20 8.00
CA ALA A 95 -0.59 0.60 9.20
C ALA A 95 0.69 0.18 9.94
N TYR A 96 1.12 1.03 10.84
CA TYR A 96 2.27 0.81 11.71
C TYR A 96 2.11 1.61 13.00
N ARG A 97 2.75 1.17 14.08
CA ARG A 97 2.79 1.93 15.34
C ARG A 97 3.58 3.23 15.15
N CYS A 98 3.09 4.28 15.75
CA CYS A 98 3.64 5.63 15.68
C CYS A 98 4.19 6.07 17.05
N LYS A 99 4.80 7.25 17.10
CA LYS A 99 5.26 7.88 18.34
C LYS A 99 4.16 7.95 19.42
N GLY A 100 2.91 8.17 19.03
CA GLY A 100 1.75 8.13 19.94
C GLY A 100 1.54 6.80 20.65
N ASN A 101 2.16 5.73 20.14
CA ASN A 101 2.20 4.39 20.75
C ASN A 101 3.56 4.12 21.43
N ASN A 102 4.38 5.13 21.65
CA ASN A 102 5.77 5.00 22.12
C ASN A 102 6.66 4.13 21.21
N ALA A 103 6.32 4.03 19.93
CA ALA A 103 7.04 3.22 18.97
C ALA A 103 8.18 4.01 18.30
N THR A 104 9.25 3.30 17.96
CA THR A 104 10.41 3.79 17.24
C THR A 104 10.28 3.54 15.74
N PHE A 105 11.27 4.03 14.96
CA PHE A 105 11.39 3.68 13.54
C PHE A 105 11.52 2.17 13.32
N ALA A 106 12.30 1.48 14.16
CA ALA A 106 12.48 0.04 14.08
C ALA A 106 11.17 -0.73 14.33
N ASP A 107 10.37 -0.28 15.29
CA ASP A 107 9.05 -0.86 15.55
C ASP A 107 8.11 -0.69 14.36
N ALA A 108 8.11 0.49 13.73
CA ALA A 108 7.31 0.72 12.53
C ALA A 108 7.71 -0.20 11.36
N ILE A 109 9.01 -0.40 11.14
CA ILE A 109 9.51 -1.36 10.14
C ILE A 109 9.08 -2.78 10.49
N GLN A 110 9.19 -3.21 11.76
CA GLN A 110 8.76 -4.54 12.21
C GLN A 110 7.26 -4.76 11.95
N ASP A 111 6.42 -3.78 12.22
CA ASP A 111 4.98 -3.85 11.98
C ASP A 111 4.65 -4.02 10.49
N LEU A 112 5.35 -3.26 9.64
CA LEU A 112 5.20 -3.37 8.18
C LEU A 112 5.66 -4.73 7.66
N GLU A 113 6.80 -5.23 8.15
CA GLU A 113 7.32 -6.55 7.79
C GLU A 113 6.32 -7.65 8.17
N ALA A 114 5.81 -7.61 9.40
CA ALA A 114 4.84 -8.59 9.87
C ALA A 114 3.54 -8.56 9.03
N SER A 115 3.07 -7.36 8.65
CA SER A 115 1.89 -7.20 7.81
C SER A 115 2.10 -7.70 6.39
N VAL A 116 3.27 -7.43 5.78
CA VAL A 116 3.62 -7.94 4.45
C VAL A 116 3.78 -9.46 4.47
N GLN A 117 4.42 -10.01 5.50
CA GLN A 117 4.57 -11.45 5.68
C GLN A 117 3.20 -12.14 5.81
N TRP A 118 2.32 -11.60 6.64
CA TRP A 118 0.95 -12.10 6.76
C TRP A 118 0.22 -12.10 5.40
N PHE A 119 0.37 -11.02 4.62
CA PHE A 119 -0.23 -10.96 3.29
C PHE A 119 0.35 -12.03 2.35
N PHE A 120 1.65 -12.27 2.41
CA PHE A 120 2.31 -13.30 1.60
C PHE A 120 1.79 -14.71 1.93
N GLU A 121 1.60 -15.01 3.21
CA GLU A 121 1.03 -16.28 3.67
C GLU A 121 -0.42 -16.48 3.22
N ASN A 122 -1.15 -15.39 2.98
CA ASN A 122 -2.53 -15.39 2.50
C ASN A 122 -2.68 -15.05 1.02
N ALA A 123 -1.59 -15.01 0.25
CA ALA A 123 -1.56 -14.53 -1.13
C ALA A 123 -2.53 -15.26 -2.07
N ASP A 124 -2.66 -16.57 -1.92
CA ASP A 124 -3.55 -17.38 -2.75
C ASP A 124 -5.03 -17.06 -2.49
N THR A 125 -5.40 -16.72 -1.25
CA THR A 125 -6.76 -16.26 -0.90
C THR A 125 -7.16 -15.00 -1.68
N TYR A 126 -6.20 -14.16 -2.01
CA TYR A 126 -6.40 -12.90 -2.72
C TYR A 126 -6.04 -12.98 -4.20
N ASN A 127 -5.67 -14.15 -4.71
CA ASN A 127 -5.20 -14.35 -6.08
C ASN A 127 -4.02 -13.42 -6.43
N ALA A 128 -3.08 -13.28 -5.51
CA ALA A 128 -1.94 -12.38 -5.61
C ALA A 128 -0.75 -13.02 -6.35
N ASP A 129 -0.06 -12.20 -7.16
CA ASP A 129 1.20 -12.55 -7.79
C ASP A 129 2.36 -11.93 -7.00
N LEU A 130 2.98 -12.70 -6.15
CA LEU A 130 4.09 -12.24 -5.33
C LEU A 130 5.40 -12.03 -6.10
N THR A 131 5.45 -12.36 -7.39
CA THR A 131 6.60 -12.03 -8.25
C THR A 131 6.53 -10.59 -8.77
N ARG A 132 5.37 -9.94 -8.63
CA ARG A 132 5.08 -8.59 -9.09
C ARG A 132 4.55 -7.74 -7.94
N ILE A 133 5.43 -7.37 -7.02
CA ILE A 133 5.08 -6.48 -5.91
C ILE A 133 5.70 -5.11 -6.09
N GLY A 134 5.04 -4.10 -5.53
CA GLY A 134 5.53 -2.73 -5.44
C GLY A 134 5.26 -2.15 -4.06
N PHE A 135 6.05 -1.16 -3.69
CA PHE A 135 5.88 -0.39 -2.47
C PHE A 135 5.73 1.08 -2.78
N GLY A 136 4.98 1.77 -1.97
CA GLY A 136 4.95 3.22 -2.01
C GLY A 136 4.42 3.82 -0.74
N GLY A 137 4.54 5.13 -0.64
CA GLY A 137 4.11 5.84 0.54
C GLY A 137 4.14 7.35 0.36
N SER A 138 3.62 8.04 1.35
CA SER A 138 3.61 9.50 1.39
C SER A 138 4.26 10.01 2.67
N SER A 139 5.11 11.05 2.57
CA SER A 139 5.76 11.68 3.72
C SER A 139 6.53 10.64 4.57
N ALA A 140 6.26 10.55 5.85
CA ALA A 140 6.78 9.52 6.76
C ALA A 140 6.68 8.09 6.19
N GLY A 141 5.52 7.75 5.63
CA GLY A 141 5.31 6.45 5.00
C GLY A 141 6.16 6.22 3.76
N SER A 142 6.54 7.26 3.04
CA SER A 142 7.44 7.12 1.90
C SER A 142 8.85 6.71 2.32
N THR A 143 9.35 7.24 3.43
CA THR A 143 10.64 6.83 4.01
C THR A 143 10.60 5.35 4.41
N LEU A 144 9.55 4.92 5.10
CA LEU A 144 9.37 3.52 5.50
C LEU A 144 9.21 2.59 4.29
N ALA A 145 8.40 3.00 3.31
CA ALA A 145 8.18 2.22 2.08
C ALA A 145 9.47 2.03 1.26
N ALA A 146 10.38 3.01 1.26
CA ALA A 146 11.69 2.87 0.60
C ALA A 146 12.52 1.75 1.24
N MET A 147 12.54 1.66 2.57
CA MET A 147 13.21 0.58 3.30
C MET A 147 12.61 -0.78 2.98
N MET A 148 11.26 -0.84 2.91
CA MET A 148 10.56 -2.07 2.53
C MET A 148 10.90 -2.48 1.10
N ALA A 149 10.90 -1.53 0.15
CA ALA A 149 11.23 -1.80 -1.26
C ALA A 149 12.63 -2.39 -1.43
N GLN A 150 13.61 -1.92 -0.66
CA GLN A 150 14.98 -2.43 -0.68
C GLN A 150 15.10 -3.83 -0.05
N LYS A 151 14.32 -4.11 0.98
CA LYS A 151 14.34 -5.41 1.67
C LYS A 151 13.82 -6.54 0.78
N TYR A 152 12.79 -6.29 -0.03
CA TYR A 152 12.14 -7.32 -0.83
C TYR A 152 12.70 -7.36 -2.26
N LYS A 153 13.55 -8.36 -2.56
CA LYS A 153 14.22 -8.52 -3.87
C LYS A 153 13.25 -8.70 -5.05
N ASN A 154 12.02 -9.12 -4.81
CA ASN A 154 10.95 -9.24 -5.80
C ASN A 154 10.16 -7.92 -6.00
N CYS A 155 10.53 -6.84 -5.31
CA CYS A 155 9.99 -5.51 -5.56
C CYS A 155 10.35 -5.03 -6.98
N LYS A 156 9.32 -4.64 -7.74
CA LYS A 156 9.46 -4.17 -9.13
C LYS A 156 9.20 -2.67 -9.27
N LEU A 157 8.60 -2.05 -8.25
CA LEU A 157 8.20 -0.64 -8.30
C LEU A 157 8.30 -0.03 -6.91
N PHE A 158 8.90 1.14 -6.83
CA PHE A 158 8.80 2.04 -5.69
C PHE A 158 8.23 3.39 -6.12
N VAL A 159 7.21 3.89 -5.41
CA VAL A 159 6.63 5.22 -5.63
C VAL A 159 6.63 5.98 -4.31
N GLY A 160 7.52 6.93 -4.19
CA GLY A 160 7.67 7.75 -2.99
C GLY A 160 7.23 9.19 -3.19
N ALA A 161 6.40 9.72 -2.28
CA ALA A 161 6.03 11.11 -2.24
C ALA A 161 6.53 11.77 -0.97
N GLU A 162 7.39 12.77 -1.12
CA GLU A 162 7.84 13.64 -0.03
C GLU A 162 8.53 12.87 1.13
N GLY A 163 9.21 11.77 0.81
CA GLY A 163 9.95 10.96 1.77
C GLY A 163 11.33 11.54 2.07
N MET A 164 11.83 11.23 3.25
CA MET A 164 13.20 11.51 3.65
C MET A 164 14.03 10.25 3.50
N TYR A 165 14.93 10.22 2.52
CA TYR A 165 15.72 9.01 2.20
C TYR A 165 17.15 9.06 2.74
N ASN A 166 17.60 10.24 3.18
CA ASN A 166 18.84 10.46 3.91
C ASN A 166 18.55 11.22 5.21
N LEU A 167 18.65 10.52 6.33
CA LEU A 167 18.38 11.06 7.67
C LEU A 167 19.67 11.55 8.38
N VAL A 168 20.83 11.48 7.71
CA VAL A 168 22.13 11.95 8.22
C VAL A 168 22.43 13.35 7.72
N GLU A 169 22.35 13.54 6.40
CA GLU A 169 22.78 14.76 5.71
C GLU A 169 21.59 15.48 5.07
N HIS A 170 20.67 15.90 5.88
CA HIS A 170 19.61 16.76 5.36
C HIS A 170 20.09 18.21 5.41
N SER A 171 20.28 18.84 4.26
CA SER A 171 20.70 20.24 4.22
C SER A 171 19.61 21.11 4.82
N GLU A 172 19.91 21.79 5.90
CA GLU A 172 18.98 22.65 6.64
C GLU A 172 18.45 23.82 5.79
N GLU A 173 19.18 24.20 4.75
CA GLU A 173 18.86 25.36 3.89
C GLU A 173 17.64 25.16 2.98
N ARG A 174 17.20 23.92 2.73
CA ARG A 174 16.10 23.61 1.79
C ARG A 174 14.88 22.93 2.39
N SER A 175 14.89 22.62 3.66
CA SER A 175 13.83 21.85 4.29
C SER A 175 13.14 22.64 5.41
N THR A 176 11.82 22.69 5.34
CA THR A 176 10.98 23.13 6.46
C THR A 176 10.96 22.12 7.61
N PHE A 177 11.61 20.97 7.44
CA PHE A 177 11.68 19.91 8.43
C PHE A 177 13.14 19.48 8.65
N PRO A 178 13.84 20.06 9.65
CA PRO A 178 15.24 19.79 9.94
C PRO A 178 15.50 18.31 10.22
N SER A 179 16.64 17.80 9.78
CA SER A 179 17.08 16.41 10.01
C SER A 179 17.11 16.03 11.49
N GLN A 180 17.46 16.97 12.37
CA GLN A 180 17.43 16.76 13.81
C GLN A 180 16.03 16.42 14.29
N LYS A 181 15.02 17.22 13.89
CA LYS A 181 13.63 16.99 14.30
C LYS A 181 13.09 15.67 13.73
N ALA A 182 13.49 15.31 12.50
CA ALA A 182 13.16 14.00 11.94
C ALA A 182 13.76 12.88 12.78
N ARG A 183 15.05 12.95 13.12
CA ARG A 183 15.72 11.95 13.96
C ARG A 183 15.05 11.81 15.34
N GLU A 184 14.70 12.92 15.97
CA GLU A 184 13.97 12.92 17.24
C GLU A 184 12.60 12.23 17.12
N LEU A 185 11.85 12.49 16.04
CA LEU A 185 10.56 11.85 15.79
C LEU A 185 10.68 10.35 15.54
N TYR A 186 11.77 9.92 14.89
CA TYR A 186 12.06 8.51 14.62
C TYR A 186 12.71 7.77 15.80
N GLY A 187 13.06 8.49 16.89
CA GLY A 187 13.82 7.92 17.99
C GLY A 187 15.24 7.51 17.62
N LEU A 188 15.87 8.20 16.65
CA LEU A 188 17.22 7.92 16.18
C LEU A 188 18.22 8.80 16.97
N ALA A 189 18.92 8.20 17.93
CA ALA A 189 19.82 8.93 18.83
C ALA A 189 21.22 9.12 18.23
N THR A 190 21.63 8.25 17.32
CA THR A 190 23.00 8.21 16.78
C THR A 190 23.02 8.31 15.25
N GLU A 191 24.16 8.77 14.70
CA GLU A 191 24.39 8.77 13.26
C GLU A 191 24.32 7.36 12.66
N LYS A 192 24.78 6.35 13.39
CA LYS A 192 24.70 4.95 12.98
C LYS A 192 23.26 4.49 12.81
N GLU A 193 22.37 4.85 13.72
CA GLU A 193 20.95 4.56 13.62
C GLU A 193 20.32 5.33 12.46
N SER A 194 20.67 6.60 12.28
CA SER A 194 20.23 7.41 11.17
C SER A 194 20.65 6.83 9.81
N LYS A 195 21.88 6.36 9.67
CA LYS A 195 22.35 5.65 8.47
C LYS A 195 21.55 4.38 8.22
N LYS A 196 21.36 3.56 9.26
CA LYS A 196 20.57 2.33 9.16
C LYS A 196 19.12 2.58 8.76
N ALA A 197 18.52 3.69 9.19
CA ALA A 197 17.15 4.09 8.87
C ALA A 197 17.02 4.82 7.52
N SER A 198 18.12 5.13 6.85
CA SER A 198 18.14 5.89 5.59
C SER A 198 18.26 4.96 4.40
N ALA A 199 17.27 4.97 3.51
CA ALA A 199 17.31 4.20 2.27
C ALA A 199 18.54 4.52 1.42
N PHE A 200 19.03 5.76 1.48
CA PHE A 200 20.23 6.22 0.76
C PHE A 200 21.50 5.42 1.08
N TYR A 201 21.67 4.94 2.31
CA TYR A 201 22.85 4.18 2.73
C TYR A 201 22.71 2.66 2.61
N ASN A 202 21.54 2.19 2.18
CA ASN A 202 21.22 0.76 2.07
C ASN A 202 21.03 0.31 0.61
N LEU A 203 21.54 1.08 -0.35
CA LEU A 203 21.52 0.80 -1.79
C LEU A 203 22.53 -0.28 -2.18
#